data_e49c0c4473ffea82e90f47967f3c4ff6
#
_entry.id   e49c0c4473ffea82e90f47967f3c4ff6
#
_cell.length_a   1.000
_cell.length_b   1.000
_cell.length_c   1.000
_cell.angle_alpha   90.00
_cell.angle_beta   90.00
_cell.angle_gamma   90.00
#
_symmetry.space_group_name_H-M   'P 1'
#
loop_
_entity.id
_entity.type
_entity.pdbx_description
1 polymer ?
#
loop_
_entity_poly.entity_id
_entity_poly.type
_entity_poly.pdbx_seq_one_letter_code
_entity_poly.pdbx_strand_id
1 'polypeptide(L)'
;MEKAIIGKKVGMSQIFDEAGRVIPVTVIEAGPCVVVQKKTVEKDGYSAVQLGFQDVAERKLTKPELGHLKKAGVAPKKVLKEFTLSSAESMNVGDEVKADVFVEGDRVDVTGTSKGHGYQGVIKRHGAHRLKETHG
;
A
#
# COMPACT_ATOMS: atom_id res chain seq x y z
N MET A 1 -1.98 6.96 13.41
CA MET A 1 -1.32 7.10 12.08
C MET A 1 -1.67 8.47 11.55
N GLU A 2 -0.68 9.24 11.15
CA GLU A 2 -0.91 10.61 10.66
C GLU A 2 -1.14 10.69 9.16
N LYS A 3 -0.40 9.88 8.41
CA LYS A 3 -0.41 9.86 6.95
C LYS A 3 -0.43 8.42 6.45
N ALA A 4 -1.15 8.17 5.38
CA ALA A 4 -1.15 6.88 4.69
C ALA A 4 -1.45 7.09 3.21
N ILE A 5 -0.92 6.20 2.38
CA ILE A 5 -1.18 6.20 0.95
C ILE A 5 -1.00 4.78 0.40
N ILE A 6 -1.68 4.51 -0.68
CA ILE A 6 -1.48 3.27 -1.44
C ILE A 6 -0.60 3.61 -2.63
N GLY A 7 0.40 2.79 -2.87
CA GLY A 7 1.32 2.99 -3.97
C GLY A 7 1.68 1.70 -4.69
N LYS A 8 2.39 1.85 -5.78
CA LYS A 8 2.92 0.75 -6.58
C LYS A 8 4.43 0.88 -6.68
N LYS A 9 5.15 -0.20 -6.40
CA LYS A 9 6.59 -0.26 -6.63
C LYS A 9 6.87 -0.21 -8.13
N VAL A 10 7.59 0.81 -8.58
CA VAL A 10 8.03 0.95 -9.97
C VAL A 10 9.33 0.17 -10.18
N GLY A 11 10.27 0.27 -9.27
CA GLY A 11 11.56 -0.39 -9.35
C GLY A 11 12.52 0.13 -8.30
N MET A 12 13.79 -0.19 -8.48
CA MET A 12 14.87 0.31 -7.63
C MET A 12 15.88 1.10 -8.44
N SER A 13 16.49 2.07 -7.81
CA SER A 13 17.53 2.90 -8.36
C SER A 13 18.52 3.26 -7.26
N GLN A 14 19.42 4.16 -7.55
CA GLN A 14 20.36 4.69 -6.58
C GLN A 14 20.52 6.20 -6.78
N ILE A 15 20.73 6.88 -5.69
CA ILE A 15 21.03 8.31 -5.66
C ILE A 15 22.37 8.52 -4.96
N PHE A 16 22.96 9.70 -5.15
CA PHE A 16 24.21 10.07 -4.51
C PHE A 16 23.95 11.19 -3.50
N ASP A 17 24.57 11.09 -2.34
CA ASP A 17 24.56 12.19 -1.37
C ASP A 17 25.64 13.24 -1.72
N GLU A 18 25.69 14.32 -0.95
CA GLU A 18 26.68 15.39 -1.14
C GLU A 18 28.13 14.91 -0.97
N ALA A 19 28.35 13.85 -0.19
CA ALA A 19 29.65 13.23 0.00
C ALA A 19 30.01 12.21 -1.10
N GLY A 20 29.14 12.02 -2.10
CA GLY A 20 29.35 11.07 -3.19
C GLY A 20 29.05 9.62 -2.84
N ARG A 21 28.43 9.34 -1.67
CA ARG A 21 28.04 7.98 -1.29
C ARG A 21 26.79 7.55 -2.04
N VAL A 22 26.79 6.30 -2.47
CA VAL A 22 25.64 5.70 -3.16
C VAL A 22 24.58 5.31 -2.13
N ILE A 23 23.34 5.75 -2.35
CA ILE A 23 22.19 5.40 -1.53
C ILE A 23 21.22 4.61 -2.40
N PRO A 24 20.97 3.32 -2.11
CA PRO A 24 19.95 2.55 -2.82
C PRO A 24 18.56 3.05 -2.44
N VAL A 25 17.71 3.21 -3.45
CA VAL A 25 16.34 3.70 -3.27
C VAL A 25 15.34 2.82 -4.00
N THR A 26 14.15 2.74 -3.47
CA THR A 26 12.99 2.13 -4.14
C THR A 26 12.09 3.25 -4.64
N VAL A 27 11.75 3.21 -5.93
CA VAL A 27 10.84 4.17 -6.55
C VAL A 27 9.42 3.65 -6.44
N ILE A 28 8.56 4.43 -5.83
CA ILE A 28 7.15 4.11 -5.61
C ILE A 28 6.28 5.18 -6.26
N GLU A 29 5.34 4.76 -7.10
CA GLU A 29 4.25 5.59 -7.58
C GLU A 29 3.20 5.67 -6.47
N ALA A 30 3.22 6.73 -5.68
CA ALA A 30 2.35 6.93 -4.53
C ALA A 30 1.12 7.77 -4.92
N GLY A 31 -0.01 7.13 -5.05
CA GLY A 31 -1.26 7.77 -5.44
C GLY A 31 -1.30 8.19 -6.92
N PRO A 32 -2.25 9.04 -7.33
CA PRO A 32 -3.30 9.61 -6.47
C PRO A 32 -4.28 8.57 -5.94
N CYS A 33 -4.64 8.68 -4.66
CA CYS A 33 -5.69 7.90 -4.04
C CYS A 33 -6.92 8.77 -3.82
N VAL A 34 -8.10 8.16 -3.85
CA VAL A 34 -9.37 8.85 -3.62
C VAL A 34 -10.06 8.26 -2.41
N VAL A 35 -10.63 9.10 -1.56
CA VAL A 35 -11.44 8.64 -0.43
C VAL A 35 -12.75 8.07 -0.95
N VAL A 36 -12.94 6.77 -0.77
CA VAL A 36 -14.13 6.03 -1.24
C VAL A 36 -15.19 5.93 -0.15
N GLN A 37 -14.78 5.75 1.08
CA GLN A 37 -15.67 5.64 2.22
C GLN A 37 -15.04 6.25 3.47
N LYS A 38 -15.88 6.84 4.29
CA LYS A 38 -15.50 7.37 5.59
C LYS A 38 -16.24 6.60 6.68
N LYS A 39 -15.50 6.08 7.65
CA LYS A 39 -16.03 5.46 8.85
C LYS A 39 -16.10 6.50 9.95
N THR A 40 -17.21 6.57 10.65
CA THR A 40 -17.41 7.49 11.77
C THR A 40 -17.75 6.72 13.04
N VAL A 41 -17.41 7.30 14.20
CA VAL A 41 -17.71 6.67 15.50
C VAL A 41 -19.22 6.46 15.70
N GLU A 42 -20.04 7.38 15.21
CA GLU A 42 -21.51 7.31 15.37
C GLU A 42 -22.13 6.15 14.58
N LYS A 43 -21.64 5.90 13.36
CA LYS A 43 -22.20 4.86 12.49
C LYS A 43 -21.47 3.52 12.59
N ASP A 44 -20.15 3.56 12.70
CA ASP A 44 -19.29 2.39 12.56
C ASP A 44 -18.53 2.03 13.85
N GLY A 45 -18.60 2.91 14.86
CA GLY A 45 -17.93 2.73 16.14
C GLY A 45 -16.43 3.08 16.14
N TYR A 46 -15.88 3.52 15.01
CA TYR A 46 -14.49 3.96 14.87
C TYR A 46 -14.34 4.95 13.71
N SER A 47 -13.29 5.72 13.74
CA SER A 47 -12.99 6.72 12.72
C SER A 47 -11.90 6.22 11.79
N ALA A 48 -12.19 6.14 10.49
CA ALA A 48 -11.26 5.68 9.47
C ALA A 48 -11.68 6.18 8.09
N VAL A 49 -10.78 6.09 7.11
CA VAL A 49 -11.07 6.36 5.71
C VAL A 49 -10.63 5.18 4.83
N GLN A 50 -11.45 4.85 3.85
CA GLN A 50 -11.09 3.88 2.82
C GLN A 50 -10.56 4.62 1.60
N LEU A 51 -9.35 4.32 1.20
CA LEU A 51 -8.71 4.88 0.00
C LEU A 51 -8.82 3.91 -1.17
N GLY A 52 -9.07 4.43 -2.35
CA GLY A 52 -9.04 3.70 -3.61
C GLY A 52 -7.84 4.12 -4.45
N PHE A 53 -7.19 3.16 -5.06
CA PHE A 53 -5.99 3.35 -5.87
C PHE A 53 -6.06 2.59 -7.18
N GLN A 54 -5.54 3.19 -8.24
CA GLN A 54 -5.42 2.66 -9.59
C GLN A 54 -6.77 2.44 -10.29
N ASP A 55 -6.99 3.16 -11.37
CA ASP A 55 -8.19 3.01 -12.20
C ASP A 55 -8.19 1.67 -12.94
N VAL A 56 -9.37 1.07 -13.05
CA VAL A 56 -9.60 -0.15 -13.82
C VAL A 56 -10.87 -0.04 -14.62
N ALA A 57 -10.98 -0.85 -15.67
CA ALA A 57 -12.21 -0.96 -16.44
C ALA A 57 -13.33 -1.61 -15.62
N GLU A 58 -14.56 -1.15 -15.79
CA GLU A 58 -15.73 -1.66 -15.05
C GLU A 58 -15.91 -3.18 -15.17
N ARG A 59 -15.55 -3.78 -16.30
CA ARG A 59 -15.63 -5.22 -16.56
C ARG A 59 -14.76 -6.07 -15.62
N LYS A 60 -13.77 -5.48 -14.98
CA LYS A 60 -12.85 -6.16 -14.06
C LYS A 60 -13.34 -6.18 -12.63
N LEU A 61 -14.44 -5.51 -12.34
CA LEU A 61 -15.04 -5.46 -11.01
C LEU A 61 -16.38 -6.18 -11.02
N THR A 62 -16.76 -6.72 -9.87
CA THR A 62 -18.07 -7.29 -9.65
C THR A 62 -19.14 -6.19 -9.52
N LYS A 63 -20.41 -6.55 -9.73
CA LYS A 63 -21.51 -5.59 -9.58
C LYS A 63 -21.59 -4.93 -8.19
N PRO A 64 -21.42 -5.65 -7.06
CA PRO A 64 -21.39 -5.04 -5.74
C PRO A 64 -20.24 -4.04 -5.55
N GLU A 65 -19.06 -4.36 -6.06
CA GLU A 65 -17.89 -3.47 -6.01
C GLU A 65 -18.13 -2.18 -6.81
N LEU A 66 -18.69 -2.31 -8.01
CA LEU A 66 -19.09 -1.15 -8.82
C LEU A 66 -20.13 -0.29 -8.11
N GLY A 67 -21.11 -0.91 -7.45
CA GLY A 67 -22.14 -0.20 -6.68
C GLY A 67 -21.54 0.58 -5.51
N HIS A 68 -20.59 0.00 -4.81
CA HIS A 68 -19.86 0.67 -3.72
C HIS A 68 -19.13 1.94 -4.21
N LEU A 69 -18.42 1.84 -5.32
CA LEU A 69 -17.69 2.97 -5.91
C LEU A 69 -18.62 4.02 -6.53
N LYS A 70 -19.72 3.60 -7.17
CA LYS A 70 -20.74 4.52 -7.69
C LYS A 70 -21.44 5.32 -6.59
N LYS A 71 -21.70 4.70 -5.45
CA LYS A 71 -22.26 5.39 -4.28
C LYS A 71 -21.37 6.52 -3.81
N ALA A 72 -20.06 6.35 -3.88
CA ALA A 72 -19.07 7.37 -3.54
C ALA A 72 -18.85 8.40 -4.67
N GLY A 73 -19.40 8.18 -5.86
CA GLY A 73 -19.13 9.03 -7.02
C GLY A 73 -17.71 8.91 -7.56
N VAL A 74 -17.04 7.79 -7.31
CA VAL A 74 -15.64 7.54 -7.67
C VAL A 74 -15.56 6.58 -8.86
N ALA A 75 -14.61 6.81 -9.76
CA ALA A 75 -14.31 5.89 -10.84
C ALA A 75 -13.89 4.50 -10.30
N PRO A 76 -14.07 3.42 -11.07
CA PRO A 76 -13.67 2.08 -10.65
C PRO A 76 -12.19 2.03 -10.26
N LYS A 77 -11.90 1.52 -9.06
CA LYS A 77 -10.55 1.39 -8.49
C LYS A 77 -10.17 -0.07 -8.28
N LYS A 78 -8.94 -0.41 -8.55
CA LYS A 78 -8.42 -1.77 -8.41
C LYS A 78 -8.21 -2.17 -6.96
N VAL A 79 -7.67 -1.28 -6.16
CA VAL A 79 -7.29 -1.54 -4.77
C VAL A 79 -8.05 -0.61 -3.84
N LEU A 80 -8.66 -1.20 -2.83
CA LEU A 80 -9.30 -0.49 -1.74
C LEU A 80 -8.64 -0.90 -0.42
N LYS A 81 -8.27 0.06 0.40
CA LYS A 81 -7.68 -0.18 1.72
C LYS A 81 -8.16 0.86 2.71
N GLU A 82 -8.51 0.42 3.90
CA GLU A 82 -8.94 1.27 5.00
C GLU A 82 -7.74 1.64 5.89
N PHE A 83 -7.70 2.90 6.29
CA PHE A 83 -6.66 3.44 7.17
C PHE A 83 -7.31 4.22 8.31
N THR A 84 -6.84 3.97 9.52
CA THR A 84 -7.20 4.76 10.70
C THR A 84 -6.24 5.93 10.81
N LEU A 85 -6.68 7.09 10.34
CA LEU A 85 -5.90 8.32 10.33
C LEU A 85 -6.40 9.28 11.40
N SER A 86 -5.48 10.04 12.00
CA SER A 86 -5.84 11.12 12.95
C SER A 86 -6.67 12.22 12.27
N SER A 87 -6.47 12.44 10.98
CA SER A 87 -7.21 13.40 10.15
C SER A 87 -8.47 12.85 9.49
N ALA A 88 -8.87 11.62 9.80
CA ALA A 88 -10.01 10.96 9.15
C ALA A 88 -11.32 11.76 9.26
N GLU A 89 -11.54 12.44 10.37
CA GLU A 89 -12.75 13.24 10.59
C GLU A 89 -12.83 14.46 9.65
N SER A 90 -11.70 15.03 9.27
CA SER A 90 -11.63 16.20 8.38
C SER A 90 -11.65 15.83 6.89
N MET A 91 -11.46 14.56 6.55
CA MET A 91 -11.48 14.08 5.17
C MET A 91 -12.91 13.77 4.73
N ASN A 92 -13.21 14.07 3.47
CA ASN A 92 -14.51 13.82 2.86
C ASN A 92 -14.40 12.81 1.72
N VAL A 93 -15.49 12.10 1.45
CA VAL A 93 -15.58 11.18 0.31
C VAL A 93 -15.35 11.96 -0.99
N GLY A 94 -14.48 11.46 -1.84
CA GLY A 94 -14.08 12.10 -3.09
C GLY A 94 -12.80 12.94 -3.00
N ASP A 95 -12.28 13.19 -1.80
CA ASP A 95 -11.01 13.87 -1.62
C ASP A 95 -9.86 13.05 -2.19
N GLU A 96 -8.87 13.72 -2.75
CA GLU A 96 -7.66 13.07 -3.28
C GLU A 96 -6.51 13.14 -2.27
N VAL A 97 -5.78 12.05 -2.18
CA VAL A 97 -4.52 11.94 -1.43
C VAL A 97 -3.40 11.66 -2.42
N LYS A 98 -2.44 12.57 -2.49
CA LYS A 98 -1.28 12.49 -3.39
C LYS A 98 0.01 12.31 -2.62
N ALA A 99 1.09 12.05 -3.36
CA ALA A 99 2.43 11.89 -2.78
C ALA A 99 2.94 13.12 -2.01
N ASP A 100 2.40 14.31 -2.27
CA ASP A 100 2.78 15.57 -1.63
C ASP A 100 2.39 15.66 -0.14
N VAL A 101 1.61 14.71 0.38
CA VAL A 101 1.36 14.60 1.83
C VAL A 101 2.62 14.20 2.59
N PHE A 102 3.59 13.60 1.91
CA PHE A 102 4.89 13.25 2.47
C PHE A 102 5.92 14.32 2.15
N VAL A 103 6.82 14.56 3.08
CA VAL A 103 7.94 15.47 2.90
C VAL A 103 9.25 14.71 3.00
N GLU A 104 10.32 15.25 2.44
CA GLU A 104 11.65 14.67 2.51
C GLU A 104 12.08 14.50 3.99
N GLY A 105 12.61 13.34 4.31
CA GLY A 105 13.01 12.99 5.68
C GLY A 105 11.92 12.28 6.50
N ASP A 106 10.69 12.18 6.00
CA ASP A 106 9.64 11.39 6.66
C ASP A 106 10.05 9.92 6.74
N ARG A 107 9.83 9.30 7.89
CA ARG A 107 9.98 7.85 8.06
C ARG A 107 8.64 7.18 7.81
N VAL A 108 8.66 6.13 7.01
CA VAL A 108 7.44 5.42 6.61
C VAL A 108 7.58 3.92 6.86
N ASP A 109 6.48 3.30 7.24
CA ASP A 109 6.36 1.85 7.26
C ASP A 109 5.74 1.39 5.95
N VAL A 110 6.32 0.37 5.34
CA VAL A 110 5.85 -0.15 4.05
C VAL A 110 5.34 -1.57 4.23
N THR A 111 4.08 -1.78 3.89
CA THR A 111 3.45 -3.10 3.90
C THR A 111 3.15 -3.53 2.47
N GLY A 112 3.53 -4.74 2.12
CA GLY A 112 3.28 -5.27 0.80
C GLY A 112 3.36 -6.80 0.76
N THR A 113 2.97 -7.36 -0.37
CA THR A 113 3.08 -8.80 -0.61
C THR A 113 4.37 -9.07 -1.37
N SER A 114 5.26 -9.85 -0.78
CA SER A 114 6.51 -10.25 -1.42
C SER A 114 6.28 -11.28 -2.53
N LYS A 115 7.24 -11.42 -3.44
CA LYS A 115 7.21 -12.46 -4.45
C LYS A 115 7.20 -13.85 -3.80
N GLY A 116 6.41 -14.74 -4.35
CA GLY A 116 6.40 -16.13 -3.95
C GLY A 116 7.68 -16.86 -4.39
N HIS A 117 8.14 -17.80 -3.55
CA HIS A 117 9.31 -18.66 -3.83
C HIS A 117 8.92 -20.14 -3.88
N GLY A 118 7.64 -20.47 -3.75
CA GLY A 118 7.15 -21.84 -3.62
C GLY A 118 7.59 -22.49 -2.31
N TYR A 119 7.48 -23.81 -2.22
CA TYR A 119 8.01 -24.57 -1.10
C TYR A 119 9.53 -24.61 -1.17
N GLN A 120 10.20 -24.30 -0.06
CA GLN A 120 11.65 -24.30 0.04
C GLN A 120 12.09 -25.20 1.19
N GLY A 121 13.15 -26.02 0.93
CA GLY A 121 13.78 -26.81 1.99
C GLY A 121 14.42 -25.94 3.07
N VAL A 122 14.58 -26.49 4.27
CA VAL A 122 15.11 -25.79 5.43
C VAL A 122 16.52 -25.22 5.21
N ILE A 123 17.35 -25.89 4.41
CA ILE A 123 18.70 -25.44 4.09
C ILE A 123 18.63 -24.11 3.33
N LYS A 124 17.78 -24.00 2.31
CA LYS A 124 17.63 -22.79 1.52
C LYS A 124 16.89 -21.69 2.27
N ARG A 125 15.81 -22.06 2.97
CA ARG A 125 14.92 -21.11 3.63
C ARG A 125 15.54 -20.48 4.88
N HIS A 126 16.26 -21.28 5.68
CA HIS A 126 16.76 -20.90 6.99
C HIS A 126 18.28 -21.01 7.14
N GLY A 127 19.01 -21.36 6.07
CA GLY A 127 20.48 -21.51 6.14
C GLY A 127 20.95 -22.64 7.05
N ALA A 128 20.11 -23.65 7.28
CA ALA A 128 20.48 -24.80 8.09
C ALA A 128 21.56 -25.64 7.41
N HIS A 129 22.40 -26.27 8.22
CA HIS A 129 23.42 -27.20 7.74
C HIS A 129 22.81 -28.60 7.62
N ARG A 130 23.20 -29.32 6.59
CA ARG A 130 22.83 -30.73 6.45
C ARG A 130 23.76 -31.62 7.29
N LEU A 131 23.25 -32.76 7.66
CA LEU A 131 24.05 -33.79 8.32
C LEU A 131 24.99 -34.48 7.31
N LYS A 132 25.92 -35.26 7.83
CA LYS A 132 26.82 -36.11 7.01
C LYS A 132 26.01 -37.05 6.13
N GLU A 133 26.51 -37.29 4.90
CA GLU A 133 25.84 -38.20 3.95
C GLU A 133 26.01 -39.67 4.29
N THR A 134 26.93 -39.99 5.15
CA THR A 134 27.29 -41.38 5.52
C THR A 134 27.16 -41.59 7.02
N HIS A 135 27.09 -42.86 7.42
CA HIS A 135 26.99 -43.31 8.83
C HIS A 135 25.69 -42.87 9.54
N GLY A 136 24.60 -42.94 8.84
CA GLY A 136 23.29 -42.64 9.38
C GLY A 136 22.71 -41.34 8.93
#